data_2305e97e5f0bda803d390288f56070ba
#
_entry.id   2305e97e5f0bda803d390288f56070ba
#
_cell.length_a   1.000
_cell.length_b   1.000
_cell.length_c   1.000
_cell.angle_alpha   90.00
_cell.angle_beta   90.00
_cell.angle_gamma   90.00
#
_symmetry.space_group_name_H-M   'P 1'
#
loop_
_entity.id
_entity.type
_entity.pdbx_description
1 polymer ?
#
loop_
_entity_poly.entity_id
_entity_poly.type
_entity_poly.pdbx_seq_one_letter_code
_entity_poly.pdbx_strand_id
1 'polypeptide(L)'
;VIDKNGKEGWGEQHISPGSSSETREGGWTFARVLSKLVLKKSVEEAKKIISSYTHFSKVASSAMITAIEMMENNSILANRSSIKLKLLTAFSAEEEFEIKDELDRVIEEGFSTIKIKVGKDVNSDLKKLNLIQTHLNGRASLRIDANRGYTKADGCNFVKQLEPDYIELFEQPCDAGDWEANASVAKISKVPIMLDEPICDLIDIKKASQLTGVGLCKLKLKRFMSIERLLEAINYAHSLGLKIVIGDGLGSEINCWMEAKIANGLINNAGEYNGFLKIKPEARILKNPLIFEKGYLKIEGNWFPEIDEDKLKKYTIFKEEIFNKIQ
;
A
#
# COMPACT_ATOMS: atom_id res chain seq x y z
N VAL A 1 20.86 4.22 -5.18
CA VAL A 1 22.06 4.35 -4.33
C VAL A 1 23.11 3.39 -4.82
N ILE A 2 24.37 3.84 -4.85
CA ILE A 2 25.51 2.99 -5.25
C ILE A 2 26.58 3.12 -4.17
N ASP A 3 27.12 2.00 -3.70
CA ASP A 3 28.22 1.99 -2.72
C ASP A 3 29.58 2.13 -3.40
N LYS A 4 30.64 2.22 -2.61
CA LYS A 4 32.04 2.33 -3.09
C LYS A 4 32.53 1.12 -3.89
N ASN A 5 31.85 -0.02 -3.79
CA ASN A 5 32.19 -1.26 -4.51
C ASN A 5 31.33 -1.44 -5.77
N GLY A 6 30.48 -0.46 -6.10
CA GLY A 6 29.57 -0.53 -7.24
C GLY A 6 28.29 -1.32 -6.98
N LYS A 7 27.99 -1.68 -5.73
CA LYS A 7 26.75 -2.37 -5.38
C LYS A 7 25.59 -1.39 -5.38
N GLU A 8 24.54 -1.74 -6.08
CA GLU A 8 23.37 -0.88 -6.28
C GLU A 8 22.19 -1.28 -5.39
N GLY A 9 21.39 -0.27 -5.05
CA GLY A 9 20.06 -0.45 -4.44
C GLY A 9 19.09 0.56 -5.00
N TRP A 10 17.90 0.09 -5.29
CA TRP A 10 16.80 0.87 -5.84
C TRP A 10 15.70 1.05 -4.81
N GLY A 11 15.19 2.25 -4.70
CA GLY A 11 14.02 2.57 -3.89
C GLY A 11 13.05 3.42 -4.69
N GLU A 12 11.79 3.17 -4.49
CA GLU A 12 10.72 3.82 -5.20
C GLU A 12 9.62 4.19 -4.25
N GLN A 13 9.03 5.36 -4.46
CA GLN A 13 7.79 5.72 -3.77
C GLN A 13 6.92 6.66 -4.62
N HIS A 14 5.64 6.47 -4.50
CA HIS A 14 4.64 7.29 -5.16
C HIS A 14 4.15 8.40 -4.23
N ILE A 15 4.51 9.65 -4.55
CA ILE A 15 3.95 10.83 -3.87
C ILE A 15 2.61 11.16 -4.53
N SER A 16 1.54 11.04 -3.75
CA SER A 16 0.17 11.26 -4.18
C SER A 16 -0.43 12.43 -3.39
N PRO A 17 -0.50 13.64 -3.96
CA PRO A 17 -1.16 14.77 -3.29
C PRO A 17 -2.59 14.42 -2.88
N GLY A 18 -2.96 14.79 -1.64
CA GLY A 18 -4.25 14.43 -1.04
C GLY A 18 -4.24 13.10 -0.24
N SER A 19 -3.34 12.17 -0.55
CA SER A 19 -3.09 10.98 0.29
C SER A 19 -1.98 11.23 1.33
N SER A 20 -1.14 12.22 1.10
CA SER A 20 -0.21 12.80 2.06
C SER A 20 -0.14 14.31 1.86
N SER A 21 0.45 15.02 2.82
CA SER A 21 0.70 16.47 2.73
C SER A 21 1.86 16.82 1.77
N GLU A 22 2.47 15.82 1.16
CA GLU A 22 3.65 15.99 0.32
C GLU A 22 3.28 16.34 -1.13
N THR A 23 4.13 17.17 -1.76
CA THR A 23 4.09 17.42 -3.20
C THR A 23 5.23 16.69 -3.90
N ARG A 24 5.09 16.41 -5.19
CA ARG A 24 6.14 15.75 -5.99
C ARG A 24 7.42 16.59 -6.04
N GLU A 25 7.27 17.89 -6.20
CA GLU A 25 8.37 18.86 -6.22
C GLU A 25 9.08 18.93 -4.86
N GLY A 26 8.31 18.93 -3.77
CA GLY A 26 8.84 18.88 -2.39
C GLY A 26 9.65 17.63 -2.13
N GLY A 27 9.09 16.47 -2.46
CA GLY A 27 9.78 15.18 -2.30
C GLY A 27 11.04 15.07 -3.17
N TRP A 28 11.00 15.57 -4.41
CA TRP A 28 12.17 15.65 -5.28
C TRP A 28 13.27 16.52 -4.67
N THR A 29 12.92 17.73 -4.23
CA THR A 29 13.88 18.67 -3.61
C THR A 29 14.46 18.08 -2.33
N PHE A 30 13.62 17.46 -1.50
CA PHE A 30 14.03 16.76 -0.28
C PHE A 30 15.07 15.69 -0.59
N ALA A 31 14.76 14.77 -1.52
CA ALA A 31 15.67 13.69 -1.91
C ALA A 31 17.02 14.23 -2.40
N ARG A 32 17.03 15.29 -3.22
CA ARG A 32 18.25 15.95 -3.72
C ARG A 32 19.11 16.52 -2.58
N VAL A 33 18.49 17.21 -1.64
CA VAL A 33 19.20 17.82 -0.50
C VAL A 33 19.78 16.73 0.40
N LEU A 34 18.95 15.74 0.78
CA LEU A 34 19.38 14.66 1.67
C LEU A 34 20.48 13.79 1.02
N SER A 35 20.38 13.51 -0.27
CA SER A 35 21.42 12.76 -0.98
C SER A 35 22.79 13.43 -0.87
N LYS A 36 22.86 14.76 -0.90
CA LYS A 36 24.11 15.50 -0.67
C LYS A 36 24.64 15.38 0.77
N LEU A 37 23.72 15.38 1.75
CA LEU A 37 24.08 15.27 3.17
C LEU A 37 24.57 13.86 3.54
N VAL A 38 24.05 12.82 2.90
CA VAL A 38 24.40 11.42 3.20
C VAL A 38 25.56 10.89 2.33
N LEU A 39 26.01 11.67 1.37
CA LEU A 39 27.14 11.30 0.51
C LEU A 39 28.40 11.03 1.36
N LYS A 40 29.10 9.91 1.15
CA LYS A 40 30.26 9.43 1.92
C LYS A 40 29.97 9.02 3.37
N LYS A 41 28.75 9.05 3.81
CA LYS A 41 28.39 8.56 5.14
C LYS A 41 28.36 7.03 5.17
N SER A 42 28.60 6.47 6.35
CA SER A 42 28.28 5.06 6.56
C SER A 42 26.78 4.83 6.36
N VAL A 43 26.38 3.60 6.11
CA VAL A 43 24.97 3.24 5.94
C VAL A 43 24.16 3.63 7.18
N GLU A 44 24.66 3.35 8.37
CA GLU A 44 24.00 3.69 9.63
C GLU A 44 23.82 5.21 9.79
N GLU A 45 24.87 5.99 9.52
CA GLU A 45 24.80 7.45 9.55
C GLU A 45 23.81 7.98 8.51
N ALA A 46 23.82 7.44 7.29
CA ALA A 46 22.90 7.83 6.24
C ALA A 46 21.45 7.58 6.63
N LYS A 47 21.11 6.37 7.09
CA LYS A 47 19.77 6.02 7.59
C LYS A 47 19.36 6.93 8.76
N LYS A 48 20.28 7.23 9.70
CA LYS A 48 20.02 8.12 10.83
C LYS A 48 19.73 9.54 10.38
N ILE A 49 20.53 10.09 9.46
CA ILE A 49 20.32 11.43 8.90
C ILE A 49 18.96 11.47 8.19
N ILE A 50 18.67 10.55 7.28
CA ILE A 50 17.38 10.52 6.58
C ILE A 50 16.23 10.45 7.59
N SER A 51 16.33 9.58 8.59
CA SER A 51 15.30 9.41 9.62
C SER A 51 15.04 10.67 10.45
N SER A 52 16.05 11.51 10.68
CA SER A 52 15.89 12.76 11.42
C SER A 52 15.10 13.84 10.67
N TYR A 53 14.96 13.70 9.33
CA TYR A 53 14.26 14.64 8.47
C TYR A 53 12.91 14.12 7.94
N THR A 54 12.46 12.95 8.36
CA THR A 54 11.25 12.28 7.83
C THR A 54 9.97 13.11 7.99
N HIS A 55 9.93 14.02 8.95
CA HIS A 55 8.81 14.93 9.16
C HIS A 55 8.57 15.90 7.98
N PHE A 56 9.59 16.13 7.14
CA PHE A 56 9.43 16.92 5.91
C PHE A 56 8.90 16.11 4.72
N SER A 57 9.32 14.85 4.60
CA SER A 57 8.84 13.94 3.55
C SER A 57 9.06 12.47 3.94
N LYS A 58 8.03 11.84 4.50
CA LYS A 58 8.05 10.39 4.81
C LYS A 58 8.20 9.56 3.55
N VAL A 59 7.49 9.95 2.47
CA VAL A 59 7.45 9.20 1.21
C VAL A 59 8.82 9.20 0.53
N ALA A 60 9.46 10.38 0.40
CA ALA A 60 10.80 10.44 -0.18
C ALA A 60 11.86 9.79 0.72
N SER A 61 11.73 9.92 2.04
CA SER A 61 12.59 9.20 3.01
C SER A 61 12.50 7.69 2.82
N SER A 62 11.29 7.17 2.59
CA SER A 62 11.07 5.74 2.34
C SER A 62 11.82 5.27 1.10
N ALA A 63 11.73 6.00 -0.02
CA ALA A 63 12.48 5.66 -1.23
C ALA A 63 13.99 5.62 -0.98
N MET A 64 14.53 6.57 -0.22
CA MET A 64 15.97 6.63 0.09
C MET A 64 16.41 5.49 1.01
N ILE A 65 15.65 5.22 2.09
CA ILE A 65 16.01 4.17 3.06
C ILE A 65 15.87 2.78 2.41
N THR A 66 14.80 2.51 1.68
CA THR A 66 14.60 1.21 1.03
C THR A 66 15.64 0.95 -0.07
N ALA A 67 16.13 1.98 -0.76
CA ALA A 67 17.27 1.85 -1.67
C ALA A 67 18.53 1.41 -0.93
N ILE A 68 18.80 1.98 0.24
CA ILE A 68 19.93 1.58 1.09
C ILE A 68 19.74 0.14 1.57
N GLU A 69 18.56 -0.22 2.06
CA GLU A 69 18.25 -1.59 2.53
C GLU A 69 18.41 -2.62 1.42
N MET A 70 18.03 -2.30 0.18
CA MET A 70 18.27 -3.17 -0.97
C MET A 70 19.76 -3.31 -1.28
N MET A 71 20.50 -2.21 -1.26
CA MET A 71 21.94 -2.20 -1.46
C MET A 71 22.67 -3.06 -0.39
N GLU A 72 22.23 -3.04 0.86
CA GLU A 72 22.80 -3.83 1.96
C GLU A 72 22.46 -5.32 1.87
N ASN A 73 21.61 -5.76 0.94
CA ASN A 73 21.01 -7.11 0.93
C ASN A 73 20.19 -7.38 2.20
N ASN A 74 19.27 -6.48 2.55
CA ASN A 74 18.33 -6.74 3.62
C ASN A 74 17.78 -8.18 3.54
N SER A 75 17.77 -8.89 4.65
CA SER A 75 17.50 -10.33 4.70
C SER A 75 16.12 -10.70 4.13
N ILE A 76 15.13 -9.83 4.25
CA ILE A 76 13.79 -10.00 3.67
C ILE A 76 13.86 -9.97 2.15
N LEU A 77 14.56 -8.97 1.58
CA LEU A 77 14.73 -8.83 0.13
C LEU A 77 15.61 -9.91 -0.47
N ALA A 78 16.63 -10.33 0.26
CA ALA A 78 17.57 -11.38 -0.15
C ALA A 78 16.98 -12.80 -0.08
N ASN A 79 15.85 -12.98 0.60
CA ASN A 79 15.19 -14.28 0.69
C ASN A 79 14.80 -14.78 -0.71
N ARG A 80 15.22 -16.01 -1.04
CA ARG A 80 15.04 -16.65 -2.35
C ARG A 80 13.84 -17.60 -2.43
N SER A 81 12.94 -17.56 -1.45
CA SER A 81 11.69 -18.34 -1.54
C SER A 81 10.77 -17.77 -2.64
N SER A 82 10.12 -18.67 -3.37
CA SER A 82 9.06 -18.28 -4.30
C SER A 82 7.88 -17.70 -3.55
N ILE A 83 7.20 -16.73 -4.15
CA ILE A 83 6.07 -16.02 -3.57
C ILE A 83 4.85 -16.25 -4.45
N LYS A 84 3.73 -16.54 -3.82
CA LYS A 84 2.41 -16.57 -4.43
C LYS A 84 1.43 -15.91 -3.47
N LEU A 85 1.07 -14.67 -3.73
CA LEU A 85 0.22 -13.86 -2.85
C LEU A 85 -1.03 -13.40 -3.59
N LYS A 86 -2.16 -13.47 -2.89
CA LYS A 86 -3.43 -12.97 -3.42
C LYS A 86 -3.38 -11.45 -3.57
N LEU A 87 -3.91 -10.95 -4.68
CA LEU A 87 -4.17 -9.53 -4.89
C LEU A 87 -5.67 -9.27 -4.88
N LEU A 88 -6.06 -8.08 -4.46
CA LEU A 88 -7.40 -7.57 -4.71
C LEU A 88 -7.42 -6.73 -5.98
N THR A 89 -8.63 -6.51 -6.50
CA THR A 89 -8.88 -5.52 -7.56
C THR A 89 -9.87 -4.46 -7.08
N ALA A 90 -9.75 -3.24 -7.62
CA ALA A 90 -10.75 -2.20 -7.43
C ALA A 90 -11.88 -2.40 -8.44
N PHE A 91 -13.08 -2.06 -8.01
CA PHE A 91 -14.30 -2.11 -8.80
C PHE A 91 -14.74 -0.70 -9.18
N SER A 92 -15.08 -0.49 -10.43
CA SER A 92 -15.33 0.84 -10.99
C SER A 92 -16.73 1.06 -11.56
N ALA A 93 -17.47 -0.01 -11.91
CA ALA A 93 -18.81 0.12 -12.47
C ALA A 93 -19.76 0.84 -11.51
N GLU A 94 -20.56 1.75 -12.06
CA GLU A 94 -21.57 2.51 -11.35
C GLU A 94 -22.99 2.11 -11.79
N GLU A 95 -23.17 1.78 -13.07
CA GLU A 95 -24.45 1.42 -13.64
C GLU A 95 -24.74 -0.09 -13.51
N GLU A 96 -26.01 -0.45 -13.29
CA GLU A 96 -26.42 -1.82 -13.02
C GLU A 96 -26.00 -2.81 -14.13
N PHE A 97 -26.09 -2.41 -15.38
CA PHE A 97 -25.71 -3.27 -16.51
C PHE A 97 -24.19 -3.50 -16.58
N GLU A 98 -23.36 -2.54 -16.12
CA GLU A 98 -21.91 -2.68 -16.10
C GLU A 98 -21.43 -3.51 -14.89
N ILE A 99 -22.20 -3.49 -13.78
CA ILE A 99 -21.83 -4.18 -12.53
C ILE A 99 -21.64 -5.68 -12.79
N LYS A 100 -22.60 -6.31 -13.47
CA LYS A 100 -22.53 -7.75 -13.75
C LYS A 100 -21.31 -8.08 -14.62
N ASP A 101 -21.11 -7.34 -15.69
CA ASP A 101 -20.04 -7.60 -16.66
C ASP A 101 -18.64 -7.39 -16.02
N GLU A 102 -18.50 -6.34 -15.21
CA GLU A 102 -17.23 -6.11 -14.49
C GLU A 102 -16.99 -7.20 -13.44
N LEU A 103 -18.01 -7.64 -12.68
CA LEU A 103 -17.89 -8.74 -11.73
C LEU A 103 -17.45 -10.03 -12.41
N ASP A 104 -18.11 -10.40 -13.50
CA ASP A 104 -17.79 -11.62 -14.23
C ASP A 104 -16.33 -11.55 -14.75
N ARG A 105 -15.93 -10.43 -15.33
CA ARG A 105 -14.55 -10.20 -15.79
C ARG A 105 -13.52 -10.35 -14.68
N VAL A 106 -13.69 -9.68 -13.55
CA VAL A 106 -12.69 -9.72 -12.46
C VAL A 106 -12.60 -11.10 -11.80
N ILE A 107 -13.72 -11.84 -11.75
CA ILE A 107 -13.75 -13.22 -11.26
C ILE A 107 -13.04 -14.16 -12.25
N GLU A 108 -13.25 -14.00 -13.57
CA GLU A 108 -12.53 -14.75 -14.60
C GLU A 108 -11.02 -14.49 -14.59
N GLU A 109 -10.60 -13.25 -14.25
CA GLU A 109 -9.20 -12.89 -14.01
C GLU A 109 -8.62 -13.56 -12.76
N GLY A 110 -9.47 -14.18 -11.92
CA GLY A 110 -9.10 -14.95 -10.73
C GLY A 110 -9.07 -14.16 -9.43
N PHE A 111 -9.55 -12.94 -9.40
CA PHE A 111 -9.65 -12.18 -8.16
C PHE A 111 -10.71 -12.77 -7.23
N SER A 112 -10.31 -13.04 -5.99
CA SER A 112 -11.21 -13.53 -4.93
C SER A 112 -11.58 -12.47 -3.90
N THR A 113 -11.05 -11.26 -4.05
CA THR A 113 -11.34 -10.10 -3.19
C THR A 113 -11.47 -8.85 -4.07
N ILE A 114 -12.59 -8.16 -3.95
CA ILE A 114 -12.94 -6.98 -4.76
C ILE A 114 -13.14 -5.79 -3.84
N LYS A 115 -12.52 -4.66 -4.17
CA LYS A 115 -12.61 -3.42 -3.37
C LYS A 115 -13.62 -2.45 -3.99
N ILE A 116 -14.63 -2.09 -3.22
CA ILE A 116 -15.71 -1.18 -3.61
C ILE A 116 -15.52 0.17 -2.92
N LYS A 117 -15.55 1.25 -3.68
CA LYS A 117 -15.53 2.60 -3.14
C LYS A 117 -16.93 3.05 -2.75
N VAL A 118 -17.04 3.60 -1.52
CA VAL A 118 -18.22 4.22 -0.93
C VAL A 118 -17.82 5.57 -0.31
N GLY A 119 -18.69 6.21 0.45
CA GLY A 119 -18.35 7.44 1.18
C GLY A 119 -18.83 8.72 0.51
N LYS A 120 -19.76 8.61 -0.44
CA LYS A 120 -20.36 9.78 -1.12
C LYS A 120 -21.77 10.07 -0.57
N ASP A 121 -22.66 9.12 -0.70
CA ASP A 121 -24.05 9.20 -0.26
C ASP A 121 -24.50 7.84 0.26
N VAL A 122 -25.00 7.80 1.49
CA VAL A 122 -25.33 6.54 2.19
C VAL A 122 -26.32 5.67 1.38
N ASN A 123 -27.38 6.29 0.84
CA ASN A 123 -28.43 5.53 0.16
C ASN A 123 -27.95 4.98 -1.19
N SER A 124 -27.22 5.79 -1.95
CA SER A 124 -26.64 5.38 -3.23
C SER A 124 -25.58 4.29 -3.04
N ASP A 125 -24.72 4.45 -2.03
CA ASP A 125 -23.68 3.49 -1.70
C ASP A 125 -24.27 2.13 -1.28
N LEU A 126 -25.32 2.13 -0.43
CA LEU A 126 -26.04 0.91 -0.04
C LEU A 126 -26.74 0.25 -1.23
N LYS A 127 -27.41 1.05 -2.07
CA LYS A 127 -28.06 0.53 -3.28
C LYS A 127 -27.06 -0.19 -4.20
N LYS A 128 -25.91 0.47 -4.46
CA LYS A 128 -24.85 -0.11 -5.27
C LYS A 128 -24.31 -1.41 -4.67
N LEU A 129 -24.02 -1.42 -3.35
CA LEU A 129 -23.54 -2.62 -2.66
C LEU A 129 -24.51 -3.78 -2.73
N ASN A 130 -25.82 -3.55 -2.51
CA ASN A 130 -26.84 -4.59 -2.61
C ASN A 130 -26.92 -5.21 -4.02
N LEU A 131 -26.78 -4.40 -5.07
CA LEU A 131 -26.71 -4.89 -6.45
C LEU A 131 -25.45 -5.74 -6.66
N ILE A 132 -24.30 -5.26 -6.20
CA ILE A 132 -23.04 -6.01 -6.29
C ILE A 132 -23.14 -7.34 -5.53
N GLN A 133 -23.65 -7.36 -4.30
CA GLN A 133 -23.83 -8.58 -3.50
C GLN A 133 -24.77 -9.59 -4.18
N THR A 134 -25.85 -9.10 -4.77
CA THR A 134 -26.81 -9.93 -5.53
C THR A 134 -26.13 -10.61 -6.72
N HIS A 135 -25.41 -9.84 -7.54
CA HIS A 135 -24.73 -10.40 -8.71
C HIS A 135 -23.50 -11.23 -8.33
N LEU A 136 -22.81 -10.88 -7.23
CA LEU A 136 -21.64 -11.59 -6.75
C LEU A 136 -21.98 -13.04 -6.34
N ASN A 137 -23.09 -13.21 -5.63
CA ASN A 137 -23.58 -14.51 -5.18
C ASN A 137 -22.50 -15.42 -4.56
N GLY A 138 -21.67 -14.85 -3.68
CA GLY A 138 -20.63 -15.58 -2.97
C GLY A 138 -19.38 -15.98 -3.76
N ARG A 139 -19.24 -15.56 -5.01
CA ARG A 139 -18.09 -15.92 -5.86
C ARG A 139 -16.78 -15.26 -5.46
N ALA A 140 -16.83 -14.16 -4.71
CA ALA A 140 -15.69 -13.46 -4.16
C ALA A 140 -16.09 -12.77 -2.85
N SER A 141 -15.11 -12.24 -2.10
CA SER A 141 -15.34 -11.37 -0.95
C SER A 141 -15.22 -9.89 -1.34
N LEU A 142 -15.85 -9.03 -0.56
CA LEU A 142 -15.85 -7.59 -0.74
C LEU A 142 -15.05 -6.89 0.37
N ARG A 143 -14.33 -5.85 0.01
CA ARG A 143 -13.83 -4.83 0.92
C ARG A 143 -14.43 -3.50 0.53
N ILE A 144 -15.08 -2.84 1.45
CA ILE A 144 -15.64 -1.51 1.19
C ILE A 144 -14.72 -0.45 1.77
N ASP A 145 -14.53 0.66 1.05
CA ASP A 145 -13.59 1.72 1.43
C ASP A 145 -14.22 3.09 1.20
N ALA A 146 -14.46 3.80 2.30
CA ALA A 146 -15.02 5.15 2.26
C ALA A 146 -13.98 6.24 2.05
N ASN A 147 -12.68 5.94 2.15
CA ASN A 147 -11.61 6.93 2.06
C ASN A 147 -11.91 8.22 2.85
N ARG A 148 -12.38 8.09 4.09
CA ARG A 148 -12.73 9.20 4.98
C ARG A 148 -14.00 9.98 4.58
N GLY A 149 -14.81 9.46 3.65
CA GLY A 149 -15.88 10.22 3.01
C GLY A 149 -17.11 10.47 3.89
N TYR A 150 -17.33 9.67 4.92
CA TYR A 150 -18.50 9.83 5.78
C TYR A 150 -18.26 10.74 6.99
N THR A 151 -19.30 11.48 7.36
CA THR A 151 -19.39 12.04 8.71
C THR A 151 -19.65 10.93 9.72
N LYS A 152 -19.50 11.21 11.04
CA LYS A 152 -19.89 10.26 12.10
C LYS A 152 -21.35 9.78 11.94
N ALA A 153 -22.26 10.69 11.62
CA ALA A 153 -23.68 10.37 11.46
C ALA A 153 -23.91 9.47 10.25
N ASP A 154 -23.32 9.79 9.11
CA ASP A 154 -23.46 9.01 7.86
C ASP A 154 -22.81 7.63 8.00
N GLY A 155 -21.62 7.56 8.56
CA GLY A 155 -20.92 6.29 8.79
C GLY A 155 -21.72 5.37 9.75
N CYS A 156 -22.27 5.92 10.83
CA CYS A 156 -23.13 5.15 11.72
C CYS A 156 -24.44 4.73 11.04
N ASN A 157 -25.03 5.59 10.22
CA ASN A 157 -26.24 5.27 9.45
C ASN A 157 -25.96 4.17 8.42
N PHE A 158 -24.85 4.26 7.71
CA PHE A 158 -24.40 3.28 6.73
C PHE A 158 -24.24 1.88 7.34
N VAL A 159 -23.46 1.74 8.41
CA VAL A 159 -23.18 0.40 9.00
C VAL A 159 -24.41 -0.22 9.68
N LYS A 160 -25.41 0.56 10.12
CA LYS A 160 -26.67 0.04 10.65
C LYS A 160 -27.50 -0.67 9.59
N GLN A 161 -27.47 -0.15 8.36
CA GLN A 161 -28.24 -0.65 7.23
C GLN A 161 -27.44 -1.63 6.36
N LEU A 162 -26.11 -1.70 6.55
CA LEU A 162 -25.23 -2.56 5.78
C LEU A 162 -25.58 -4.04 5.98
N GLU A 163 -25.86 -4.74 4.89
CA GLU A 163 -25.89 -6.19 4.88
C GLU A 163 -24.48 -6.74 4.86
N PRO A 164 -24.09 -7.58 5.84
CA PRO A 164 -22.68 -8.00 6.00
C PRO A 164 -22.24 -9.09 5.04
N ASP A 165 -23.13 -9.66 4.22
CA ASP A 165 -22.83 -10.81 3.37
C ASP A 165 -21.67 -10.54 2.41
N TYR A 166 -20.71 -11.46 2.43
CA TYR A 166 -19.48 -11.42 1.62
C TYR A 166 -18.53 -10.27 1.91
N ILE A 167 -18.78 -9.40 2.92
CA ILE A 167 -17.94 -8.26 3.26
C ILE A 167 -16.88 -8.67 4.29
N GLU A 168 -15.61 -8.63 3.90
CA GLU A 168 -14.48 -8.94 4.79
C GLU A 168 -14.22 -7.82 5.80
N LEU A 169 -14.34 -6.57 5.38
CA LEU A 169 -14.02 -5.39 6.19
C LEU A 169 -14.60 -4.11 5.58
N PHE A 170 -14.70 -3.08 6.43
CA PHE A 170 -14.99 -1.71 6.04
C PHE A 170 -13.81 -0.80 6.37
N GLU A 171 -13.19 -0.24 5.34
CA GLU A 171 -11.98 0.58 5.43
C GLU A 171 -12.33 2.06 5.60
N GLN A 172 -11.69 2.70 6.55
CA GLN A 172 -11.64 4.13 6.84
C GLN A 172 -12.96 4.89 6.61
N PRO A 173 -13.96 4.67 7.47
CA PRO A 173 -15.27 5.31 7.35
C PRO A 173 -15.25 6.83 7.37
N CYS A 174 -14.57 7.40 8.37
CA CYS A 174 -14.57 8.83 8.67
C CYS A 174 -13.17 9.43 8.56
N ASP A 175 -13.07 10.76 8.72
CA ASP A 175 -11.80 11.48 8.66
C ASP A 175 -10.71 10.82 9.53
N ALA A 176 -9.48 10.87 9.04
CA ALA A 176 -8.34 10.23 9.71
C ALA A 176 -8.02 10.82 11.08
N GLY A 177 -8.25 12.12 11.26
CA GLY A 177 -8.08 12.81 12.54
C GLY A 177 -9.19 12.56 13.55
N ASP A 178 -10.37 12.15 13.06
CA ASP A 178 -11.54 11.92 13.92
C ASP A 178 -11.62 10.46 14.42
N TRP A 179 -10.78 10.16 15.38
CA TRP A 179 -10.74 8.84 16.03
C TRP A 179 -12.05 8.49 16.74
N GLU A 180 -12.77 9.48 17.27
CA GLU A 180 -14.05 9.27 17.96
C GLU A 180 -15.15 8.86 16.97
N ALA A 181 -15.23 9.51 15.80
CA ALA A 181 -16.16 9.12 14.75
C ALA A 181 -15.90 7.69 14.28
N ASN A 182 -14.63 7.37 13.94
CA ASN A 182 -14.24 6.03 13.51
C ASN A 182 -14.54 4.97 14.59
N ALA A 183 -14.29 5.25 15.87
CA ALA A 183 -14.62 4.36 16.99
C ALA A 183 -16.15 4.17 17.14
N SER A 184 -16.93 5.24 16.94
CA SER A 184 -18.40 5.17 17.02
C SER A 184 -18.99 4.28 15.92
N VAL A 185 -18.48 4.39 14.69
CA VAL A 185 -18.85 3.51 13.57
C VAL A 185 -18.43 2.07 13.85
N ALA A 186 -17.18 1.86 14.29
CA ALA A 186 -16.64 0.53 14.57
C ALA A 186 -17.45 -0.22 15.62
N LYS A 187 -17.85 0.46 16.69
CA LYS A 187 -18.61 -0.13 17.82
C LYS A 187 -19.93 -0.76 17.41
N ILE A 188 -20.57 -0.26 16.36
CA ILE A 188 -21.90 -0.71 15.91
C ILE A 188 -21.87 -1.44 14.57
N SER A 189 -20.72 -1.51 13.92
CA SER A 189 -20.55 -2.19 12.64
C SER A 189 -20.71 -3.71 12.80
N LYS A 190 -21.42 -4.34 11.85
CA LYS A 190 -21.53 -5.80 11.75
C LYS A 190 -20.29 -6.46 11.11
N VAL A 191 -19.44 -5.66 10.48
CA VAL A 191 -18.21 -6.10 9.85
C VAL A 191 -17.01 -5.39 10.49
N PRO A 192 -15.82 -6.02 10.55
CA PRO A 192 -14.66 -5.40 11.17
C PRO A 192 -14.24 -4.11 10.43
N ILE A 193 -13.90 -3.08 11.19
CA ILE A 193 -13.35 -1.84 10.64
C ILE A 193 -11.85 -1.99 10.47
N MET A 194 -11.34 -1.53 9.33
CA MET A 194 -9.93 -1.32 9.06
C MET A 194 -9.61 0.17 9.06
N LEU A 195 -8.61 0.58 9.84
CA LEU A 195 -8.08 1.94 9.79
C LEU A 195 -6.89 2.02 8.82
N ASP A 196 -6.89 3.03 7.95
CA ASP A 196 -5.85 3.25 6.93
C ASP A 196 -5.06 4.53 7.21
N GLU A 197 -5.62 5.69 6.89
CA GLU A 197 -4.88 6.96 6.90
C GLU A 197 -4.33 7.36 8.28
N PRO A 198 -4.98 7.11 9.41
CA PRO A 198 -4.43 7.46 10.72
C PRO A 198 -3.29 6.55 11.18
N ILE A 199 -3.04 5.42 10.50
CA ILE A 199 -2.03 4.45 10.93
C ILE A 199 -0.67 4.81 10.31
N CYS A 200 0.17 5.51 11.08
CA CYS A 200 1.44 6.05 10.64
C CYS A 200 2.64 5.61 11.49
N ASP A 201 2.39 5.03 12.67
CA ASP A 201 3.41 4.52 13.58
C ASP A 201 2.85 3.46 14.56
N LEU A 202 3.69 2.99 15.49
CA LEU A 202 3.30 1.98 16.49
C LEU A 202 2.29 2.51 17.52
N ILE A 203 2.30 3.81 17.79
CA ILE A 203 1.36 4.45 18.73
C ILE A 203 -0.05 4.39 18.15
N ASP A 204 -0.18 4.67 16.86
CA ASP A 204 -1.45 4.60 16.15
C ASP A 204 -2.00 3.18 16.11
N ILE A 205 -1.14 2.18 15.89
CA ILE A 205 -1.51 0.75 15.93
C ILE A 205 -2.04 0.39 17.31
N LYS A 206 -1.34 0.80 18.36
CA LYS A 206 -1.78 0.58 19.75
C LYS A 206 -3.14 1.24 20.01
N LYS A 207 -3.31 2.48 19.57
CA LYS A 207 -4.58 3.19 19.71
C LYS A 207 -5.71 2.49 18.97
N ALA A 208 -5.48 2.04 17.74
CA ALA A 208 -6.44 1.29 16.95
C ALA A 208 -6.88 -0.02 17.64
N SER A 209 -5.94 -0.76 18.24
CA SER A 209 -6.23 -2.01 18.94
C SER A 209 -7.14 -1.86 20.17
N GLN A 210 -7.25 -0.65 20.72
CA GLN A 210 -8.10 -0.35 21.87
C GLN A 210 -9.55 0.00 21.49
N LEU A 211 -9.84 0.15 20.19
CA LEU A 211 -11.16 0.52 19.71
C LEU A 211 -12.00 -0.72 19.41
N THR A 212 -13.10 -0.86 20.13
CA THR A 212 -14.05 -1.97 19.89
C THR A 212 -14.57 -1.94 18.45
N GLY A 213 -14.49 -3.07 17.74
CA GLY A 213 -14.93 -3.20 16.35
C GLY A 213 -13.86 -2.88 15.31
N VAL A 214 -12.72 -2.30 15.70
CA VAL A 214 -11.53 -2.22 14.84
C VAL A 214 -10.82 -3.56 14.88
N GLY A 215 -10.77 -4.25 13.75
CA GLY A 215 -10.14 -5.57 13.63
C GLY A 215 -8.90 -5.59 12.77
N LEU A 216 -8.65 -4.51 12.00
CA LEU A 216 -7.55 -4.46 11.06
C LEU A 216 -6.88 -3.08 11.02
N CYS A 217 -5.60 -3.09 10.62
CA CYS A 217 -4.87 -1.89 10.20
C CYS A 217 -4.31 -2.09 8.80
N LYS A 218 -4.31 -1.01 8.02
CA LYS A 218 -3.63 -0.96 6.73
C LYS A 218 -2.25 -0.37 6.91
N LEU A 219 -1.24 -1.12 6.54
CA LEU A 219 0.16 -0.69 6.62
C LEU A 219 0.73 -0.47 5.22
N LYS A 220 1.49 0.61 5.07
CA LYS A 220 2.10 1.02 3.80
C LYS A 220 3.58 1.28 4.00
N LEU A 221 4.42 0.71 3.16
CA LEU A 221 5.88 0.88 3.25
C LEU A 221 6.28 2.36 3.33
N LYS A 222 5.65 3.21 2.56
CA LYS A 222 5.90 4.66 2.54
C LYS A 222 5.60 5.38 3.87
N ARG A 223 4.75 4.82 4.75
CA ARG A 223 4.44 5.40 6.06
C ARG A 223 5.40 4.94 7.14
N PHE A 224 5.87 3.70 7.03
CA PHE A 224 6.82 3.11 7.97
C PHE A 224 8.27 3.29 7.52
N MET A 225 8.50 3.82 6.32
CA MET A 225 9.77 4.32 5.78
C MET A 225 10.84 3.27 5.51
N SER A 226 10.82 2.11 6.13
CA SER A 226 11.80 1.05 5.93
C SER A 226 11.16 -0.33 6.01
N ILE A 227 11.81 -1.31 5.43
CA ILE A 227 11.41 -2.73 5.49
C ILE A 227 11.41 -3.20 6.94
N GLU A 228 12.44 -2.86 7.69
CA GLU A 228 12.59 -3.25 9.10
C GLU A 228 11.46 -2.67 9.97
N ARG A 229 11.15 -1.39 9.82
CA ARG A 229 10.07 -0.74 10.57
C ARG A 229 8.68 -1.26 10.19
N LEU A 230 8.46 -1.55 8.91
CA LEU A 230 7.20 -2.13 8.49
C LEU A 230 7.05 -3.56 9.07
N LEU A 231 8.11 -4.35 9.09
CA LEU A 231 8.11 -5.68 9.72
C LEU A 231 7.84 -5.58 11.22
N GLU A 232 8.47 -4.64 11.92
CA GLU A 232 8.20 -4.36 13.33
C GLU A 232 6.72 -4.01 13.56
N ALA A 233 6.17 -3.14 12.74
CA ALA A 233 4.77 -2.72 12.82
C ALA A 233 3.78 -3.89 12.60
N ILE A 234 4.07 -4.79 11.65
CA ILE A 234 3.26 -5.99 11.41
C ILE A 234 3.28 -6.89 12.65
N ASN A 235 4.46 -7.20 13.18
CA ASN A 235 4.61 -8.05 14.34
C ASN A 235 3.93 -7.44 15.58
N TYR A 236 4.06 -6.14 15.75
CA TYR A 236 3.40 -5.42 16.84
C TYR A 236 1.88 -5.46 16.70
N ALA A 237 1.32 -5.20 15.53
CA ALA A 237 -0.11 -5.28 15.29
C ALA A 237 -0.66 -6.70 15.55
N HIS A 238 0.04 -7.74 15.09
CA HIS A 238 -0.32 -9.12 15.35
C HIS A 238 -0.30 -9.46 16.86
N SER A 239 0.68 -8.95 17.61
CA SER A 239 0.76 -9.12 19.07
C SER A 239 -0.42 -8.48 19.82
N LEU A 240 -1.05 -7.47 19.21
CA LEU A 240 -2.25 -6.81 19.72
C LEU A 240 -3.56 -7.42 19.18
N GLY A 241 -3.51 -8.51 18.43
CA GLY A 241 -4.67 -9.19 17.86
C GLY A 241 -5.27 -8.55 16.61
N LEU A 242 -4.59 -7.55 16.02
CA LEU A 242 -5.04 -6.92 14.78
C LEU A 242 -4.56 -7.71 13.57
N LYS A 243 -5.44 -7.88 12.58
CA LYS A 243 -5.05 -8.33 11.25
C LYS A 243 -4.49 -7.17 10.43
N ILE A 244 -3.67 -7.48 9.43
CA ILE A 244 -3.00 -6.47 8.60
C ILE A 244 -3.37 -6.67 7.13
N VAL A 245 -3.60 -5.56 6.45
CA VAL A 245 -3.56 -5.45 5.00
C VAL A 245 -2.35 -4.61 4.63
N ILE A 246 -1.50 -5.12 3.73
CA ILE A 246 -0.33 -4.39 3.23
C ILE A 246 -0.63 -3.85 1.85
N GLY A 247 -0.08 -2.69 1.60
CA GLY A 247 0.01 -2.06 0.30
C GLY A 247 -0.79 -0.78 0.18
N ASP A 248 -0.45 -0.08 -0.87
CA ASP A 248 -0.96 1.25 -1.18
C ASP A 248 -1.89 1.24 -2.40
N GLY A 249 -1.85 0.15 -3.18
CA GLY A 249 -2.51 0.07 -4.48
C GLY A 249 -1.89 1.00 -5.52
N LEU A 250 -0.73 1.58 -5.22
CA LEU A 250 0.06 2.50 -6.03
C LEU A 250 1.53 2.05 -6.02
N GLY A 251 2.39 2.80 -6.71
CA GLY A 251 3.79 2.43 -6.90
C GLY A 251 3.99 1.51 -8.09
N SER A 252 5.25 1.38 -8.53
CA SER A 252 5.61 0.47 -9.60
C SER A 252 6.05 -0.89 -9.04
N GLU A 253 6.78 -1.63 -9.85
CA GLU A 253 7.16 -3.00 -9.55
C GLU A 253 8.12 -3.13 -8.39
N ILE A 254 9.01 -2.15 -8.17
CA ILE A 254 10.01 -2.20 -7.09
C ILE A 254 9.31 -2.10 -5.72
N ASN A 255 8.41 -1.12 -5.56
CA ASN A 255 7.65 -0.98 -4.32
C ASN A 255 6.75 -2.19 -4.08
N CYS A 256 6.00 -2.64 -5.11
CA CYS A 256 5.12 -3.81 -5.01
C CYS A 256 5.89 -5.08 -4.65
N TRP A 257 7.09 -5.26 -5.22
CA TRP A 257 7.98 -6.38 -4.88
C TRP A 257 8.44 -6.32 -3.42
N MET A 258 8.87 -5.15 -2.93
CA MET A 258 9.30 -5.00 -1.54
C MET A 258 8.16 -5.32 -0.56
N GLU A 259 6.96 -4.78 -0.81
CA GLU A 259 5.78 -5.07 0.02
C GLU A 259 5.39 -6.55 -0.03
N ALA A 260 5.47 -7.19 -1.21
CA ALA A 260 5.21 -8.62 -1.36
C ALA A 260 6.25 -9.49 -0.61
N LYS A 261 7.53 -9.09 -0.63
CA LYS A 261 8.58 -9.75 0.15
C LYS A 261 8.30 -9.70 1.64
N ILE A 262 7.87 -8.56 2.15
CA ILE A 262 7.50 -8.39 3.56
C ILE A 262 6.24 -9.19 3.90
N ALA A 263 5.23 -9.18 3.02
CA ALA A 263 3.97 -9.88 3.26
C ALA A 263 4.11 -11.41 3.29
N ASN A 264 5.11 -11.95 2.59
CA ASN A 264 5.28 -13.38 2.40
C ASN A 264 5.48 -14.13 3.72
N GLY A 265 4.57 -15.03 4.02
CA GLY A 265 4.58 -15.80 5.28
C GLY A 265 3.99 -15.07 6.50
N LEU A 266 3.68 -13.78 6.39
CA LEU A 266 3.12 -12.97 7.48
C LEU A 266 1.66 -12.58 7.26
N ILE A 267 1.24 -12.44 6.01
CA ILE A 267 -0.09 -11.95 5.63
C ILE A 267 -0.77 -12.98 4.73
N ASN A 268 -1.97 -13.40 5.12
CA ASN A 268 -2.71 -14.46 4.41
C ASN A 268 -3.92 -13.92 3.61
N ASN A 269 -4.28 -12.66 3.78
CA ASN A 269 -5.36 -12.03 3.03
C ASN A 269 -4.85 -11.37 1.73
N ALA A 270 -5.76 -10.94 0.87
CA ALA A 270 -5.39 -10.26 -0.37
C ALA A 270 -4.72 -8.92 -0.06
N GLY A 271 -3.58 -8.66 -0.69
CA GLY A 271 -2.83 -7.42 -0.53
C GLY A 271 -3.14 -6.38 -1.59
N GLU A 272 -2.70 -5.14 -1.33
CA GLU A 272 -2.78 -4.02 -2.26
C GLU A 272 -1.42 -3.61 -2.85
N TYR A 273 -0.46 -4.54 -2.89
CA TYR A 273 0.81 -4.38 -3.62
C TYR A 273 0.60 -4.70 -5.12
N ASN A 274 -0.39 -4.05 -5.71
CA ASN A 274 -0.88 -4.28 -7.07
C ASN A 274 -0.77 -3.04 -7.97
N GLY A 275 -0.02 -2.02 -7.55
CA GLY A 275 0.16 -0.78 -8.31
C GLY A 275 0.72 -1.03 -9.72
N PHE A 276 1.58 -2.03 -9.87
CA PHE A 276 2.16 -2.41 -11.16
C PHE A 276 1.10 -2.82 -12.20
N LEU A 277 -0.07 -3.30 -11.79
CA LEU A 277 -1.17 -3.63 -12.71
C LEU A 277 -1.85 -2.38 -13.31
N LYS A 278 -1.62 -1.21 -12.71
CA LYS A 278 -2.16 0.08 -13.17
C LYS A 278 -1.22 0.80 -14.14
N ILE A 279 -0.01 0.26 -14.33
CA ILE A 279 1.00 0.80 -15.25
C ILE A 279 0.87 0.07 -16.58
N LYS A 280 0.74 0.82 -17.67
CA LYS A 280 0.71 0.26 -19.01
C LYS A 280 1.96 -0.59 -19.25
N PRO A 281 1.86 -1.77 -19.89
CA PRO A 281 2.99 -2.67 -20.08
C PRO A 281 4.23 -2.02 -20.70
N GLU A 282 4.04 -1.13 -21.65
CA GLU A 282 5.12 -0.38 -22.31
C GLU A 282 5.84 0.62 -21.39
N ALA A 283 5.20 1.02 -20.29
CA ALA A 283 5.75 1.96 -19.31
C ALA A 283 6.37 1.29 -18.07
N ARG A 284 6.31 -0.04 -17.99
CA ARG A 284 6.95 -0.80 -16.91
C ARG A 284 8.47 -0.81 -17.13
N ILE A 285 9.21 -0.45 -16.10
CA ILE A 285 10.67 -0.14 -16.20
C ILE A 285 11.57 -1.33 -15.88
N LEU A 286 11.04 -2.52 -15.69
CA LEU A 286 11.86 -3.72 -15.48
C LEU A 286 12.01 -4.53 -16.78
N LYS A 287 13.17 -5.18 -16.95
CA LYS A 287 13.42 -6.18 -18.01
C LYS A 287 12.64 -7.46 -17.73
N ASN A 288 12.46 -7.79 -16.44
CA ASN A 288 11.81 -8.97 -15.92
C ASN A 288 10.58 -8.57 -15.08
N PRO A 289 9.48 -8.13 -15.72
CA PRO A 289 8.33 -7.57 -15.01
C PRO A 289 7.70 -8.58 -14.04
N LEU A 290 7.05 -8.07 -12.98
CA LEU A 290 6.26 -8.89 -12.06
C LEU A 290 5.11 -9.59 -12.79
N ILE A 291 4.83 -10.83 -12.40
CA ILE A 291 3.81 -11.67 -13.03
C ILE A 291 2.54 -11.65 -12.20
N PHE A 292 1.44 -11.26 -12.85
CA PHE A 292 0.08 -11.48 -12.34
C PHE A 292 -0.53 -12.68 -13.05
N GLU A 293 -1.06 -13.62 -12.28
CA GLU A 293 -1.73 -14.80 -12.83
C GLU A 293 -2.87 -15.24 -11.92
N LYS A 294 -4.08 -15.26 -12.47
CA LYS A 294 -5.27 -15.78 -11.80
C LYS A 294 -5.48 -15.22 -10.38
N GLY A 295 -5.44 -13.89 -10.24
CA GLY A 295 -5.64 -13.22 -8.95
C GLY A 295 -4.42 -13.21 -8.03
N TYR A 296 -3.26 -13.70 -8.47
CA TYR A 296 -2.05 -13.79 -7.66
C TYR A 296 -0.88 -13.03 -8.27
N LEU A 297 -0.12 -12.40 -7.42
CA LEU A 297 1.26 -12.01 -7.69
C LEU A 297 2.15 -13.25 -7.51
N LYS A 298 2.91 -13.60 -8.54
CA LYS A 298 3.89 -14.68 -8.53
C LYS A 298 5.30 -14.11 -8.70
N ILE A 299 6.21 -14.54 -7.84
CA ILE A 299 7.64 -14.19 -7.90
C ILE A 299 8.43 -15.47 -7.71
N GLU A 300 9.26 -15.81 -8.68
CA GLU A 300 10.15 -16.97 -8.60
C GLU A 300 11.25 -16.75 -7.54
N GLY A 301 11.75 -17.82 -6.94
CA GLY A 301 12.68 -17.74 -5.81
C GLY A 301 14.01 -17.02 -6.11
N ASN A 302 14.46 -17.03 -7.33
CA ASN A 302 15.68 -16.34 -7.78
C ASN A 302 15.42 -14.99 -8.46
N TRP A 303 14.16 -14.57 -8.54
CA TRP A 303 13.79 -13.30 -9.15
C TRP A 303 14.31 -12.12 -8.33
N PHE A 304 14.88 -11.15 -9.02
CA PHE A 304 15.33 -9.87 -8.48
C PHE A 304 15.08 -8.80 -9.53
N PRO A 305 14.70 -7.56 -9.17
CA PRO A 305 14.35 -6.54 -10.16
C PRO A 305 15.57 -6.15 -11.01
N GLU A 306 15.42 -6.22 -12.33
CA GLU A 306 16.41 -5.79 -13.31
C GLU A 306 15.91 -4.56 -14.05
N ILE A 307 16.55 -3.42 -13.82
CA ILE A 307 16.15 -2.16 -14.44
C ILE A 307 16.40 -2.17 -15.94
N ASP A 308 15.42 -1.77 -16.71
CA ASP A 308 15.55 -1.43 -18.12
C ASP A 308 15.93 0.06 -18.25
N GLU A 309 17.21 0.31 -18.41
CA GLU A 309 17.78 1.67 -18.45
C GLU A 309 17.18 2.52 -19.58
N ASP A 310 16.87 1.92 -20.73
CA ASP A 310 16.28 2.64 -21.86
C ASP A 310 14.85 3.08 -21.54
N LYS A 311 14.05 2.21 -20.95
CA LYS A 311 12.71 2.55 -20.48
C LYS A 311 12.74 3.57 -19.34
N LEU A 312 13.65 3.38 -18.37
CA LEU A 312 13.82 4.33 -17.28
C LEU A 312 14.14 5.72 -17.85
N LYS A 313 15.10 5.82 -18.75
CA LYS A 313 15.48 7.08 -19.43
C LYS A 313 14.30 7.68 -20.21
N LYS A 314 13.54 6.87 -20.94
CA LYS A 314 12.39 7.31 -21.73
C LYS A 314 11.31 8.00 -20.88
N TYR A 315 11.08 7.49 -19.67
CA TYR A 315 10.02 8.01 -18.77
C TYR A 315 10.54 8.92 -17.67
N THR A 316 11.84 9.21 -17.63
CA THR A 316 12.46 10.15 -16.69
C THR A 316 12.14 11.59 -17.06
N ILE A 317 11.54 12.34 -16.13
CA ILE A 317 11.26 13.76 -16.28
C ILE A 317 12.43 14.59 -15.75
N PHE A 318 12.99 14.19 -14.60
CA PHE A 318 14.13 14.84 -13.96
C PHE A 318 15.13 13.79 -13.53
N LYS A 319 16.42 14.10 -13.70
CA LYS A 319 17.53 13.27 -13.22
C LYS A 319 18.60 14.16 -12.60
N GLU A 320 19.10 13.78 -11.45
CA GLU A 320 20.32 14.35 -10.86
C GLU A 320 21.18 13.22 -10.30
N GLU A 321 22.43 13.22 -10.68
CA GLU A 321 23.43 12.31 -10.14
C GLU A 321 24.28 13.06 -9.12
N ILE A 322 24.36 12.50 -7.90
CA ILE A 322 25.08 13.11 -6.79
C ILE A 322 26.24 12.19 -6.44
N PHE A 323 27.42 12.58 -6.83
CA PHE A 323 28.65 11.83 -6.60
C PHE A 323 29.78 12.75 -6.14
N ASN A 324 30.83 12.14 -5.61
CA ASN A 324 32.07 12.85 -5.36
C ASN A 324 32.66 13.31 -6.68
N LYS A 325 32.89 14.61 -6.81
CA LYS A 325 33.95 15.04 -7.69
C LYS A 325 35.25 14.53 -7.07
N ILE A 326 35.87 13.53 -7.70
CA ILE A 326 37.25 13.18 -7.41
C ILE A 326 38.06 14.44 -7.76
N GLN A 327 38.60 15.11 -6.74
CA GLN A 327 39.60 16.18 -6.93
C GLN A 327 40.91 15.56 -7.38
#